data_740f6202e36a98e9d41c9f294dab220c
#
_entry.id   740f6202e36a98e9d41c9f294dab220c
#
_cell.length_a   1.000
_cell.length_b   1.000
_cell.length_c   1.000
_cell.angle_alpha   90.00
_cell.angle_beta   90.00
_cell.angle_gamma   90.00
#
_symmetry.space_group_name_H-M   'P 1'
#
loop_
_entity.id
_entity.type
_entity.pdbx_description
1 polymer ?
#
loop_
_entity_poly.entity_id
_entity_poly.type
_entity_poly.pdbx_seq_one_letter_code
_entity_poly.pdbx_strand_id
1 'polypeptide(L)'
;GLGDVYKRQDMVINIGALKDQRYDEVQKDIEGVIAAANGKTVKVIIETVLLTYEEKVKACELAEKAGATFVKTSTGFAGGGATPEDVKLMKDTVGNRLEVKASGGVRSLEDFEKMIEAGATRIGASAGVQIIEGLDSNSDY
;
A
#
# COMPACT_ATOMS: atom_id res chain seq x y z
N GLY A 1 7.87 -21.08 4.03
CA GLY A 1 8.70 -21.33 5.21
C GLY A 1 9.06 -20.06 5.95
N LEU A 2 9.82 -20.21 7.01
CA LEU A 2 10.26 -19.08 7.84
C LEU A 2 11.03 -18.05 7.01
N GLY A 3 11.80 -18.48 6.04
CA GLY A 3 12.54 -17.57 5.17
C GLY A 3 11.65 -16.63 4.39
N ASP A 4 10.47 -17.08 3.98
CA ASP A 4 9.53 -16.24 3.24
C ASP A 4 8.85 -15.22 4.14
N VAL A 5 8.60 -15.57 5.40
CA VAL A 5 7.99 -14.65 6.36
C VAL A 5 8.87 -13.42 6.57
N TYR A 6 10.17 -13.59 6.53
CA TYR A 6 11.13 -12.52 6.82
C TYR A 6 11.66 -11.81 5.58
N LYS A 7 11.18 -12.18 4.38
CA LYS A 7 11.61 -11.53 3.13
C LYS A 7 10.90 -10.22 2.86
N ARG A 8 9.82 -9.95 3.57
CA ARG A 8 8.98 -8.77 3.38
C ARG A 8 8.71 -8.12 4.71
N GLN A 9 8.56 -6.82 4.69
CA GLN A 9 8.21 -6.07 5.89
C GLN A 9 7.24 -4.97 5.52
N ASP A 10 6.12 -4.90 6.22
CA ASP A 10 5.14 -3.83 6.09
C ASP A 10 5.31 -2.88 7.26
N MET A 11 5.27 -1.59 7.00
CA MET A 11 5.25 -0.59 8.05
C MET A 11 4.14 0.41 7.77
N VAL A 12 3.56 0.96 8.82
CA VAL A 12 2.62 2.07 8.69
C VAL A 12 3.37 3.37 8.86
N ILE A 13 3.14 4.31 7.93
CA ILE A 13 3.76 5.64 8.02
C ILE A 13 3.33 6.33 9.32
N ASN A 14 4.19 7.20 9.85
CA ASN A 14 3.84 8.00 11.03
C ASN A 14 2.82 9.07 10.63
N ILE A 15 1.54 8.74 10.78
CA ILE A 15 0.43 9.57 10.33
C ILE A 15 0.38 10.90 11.07
N GLY A 16 0.62 10.88 12.39
CA GLY A 16 0.62 12.11 13.17
C GLY A 16 1.70 13.09 12.72
N ALA A 17 2.91 12.59 12.49
CA ALA A 17 4.01 13.42 12.01
C ALA A 17 3.72 13.96 10.60
N LEU A 18 3.12 13.14 9.75
CA LEU A 18 2.73 13.56 8.40
C LEU A 18 1.72 14.71 8.46
N LYS A 19 0.71 14.58 9.29
CA LYS A 19 -0.33 15.61 9.43
C LYS A 19 0.23 16.90 10.04
N ASP A 20 1.23 16.78 10.91
CA ASP A 20 1.93 17.93 11.48
C ASP A 20 2.98 18.51 10.54
N GLN A 21 3.11 17.97 9.32
CA GLN A 21 4.09 18.39 8.33
C GLN A 21 5.54 18.22 8.80
N ARG A 22 5.78 17.27 9.69
CA ARG A 22 7.13 16.89 10.14
C ARG A 22 7.70 15.86 9.17
N TYR A 23 7.91 16.29 7.94
CA TYR A 23 8.27 15.40 6.82
C TYR A 23 9.62 14.73 7.00
N ASP A 24 10.58 15.42 7.57
CA ASP A 24 11.91 14.84 7.84
C ASP A 24 11.80 13.67 8.81
N GLU A 25 10.95 13.80 9.81
CA GLU A 25 10.73 12.73 10.78
C GLU A 25 10.07 11.51 10.11
N VAL A 26 9.07 11.75 9.26
CA VAL A 26 8.42 10.68 8.52
C VAL A 26 9.42 9.95 7.63
N GLN A 27 10.24 10.69 6.90
CA GLN A 27 11.25 10.10 6.01
C GLN A 27 12.28 9.28 6.79
N LYS A 28 12.76 9.81 7.90
CA LYS A 28 13.74 9.10 8.74
C LYS A 28 13.19 7.82 9.33
N ASP A 29 11.92 7.82 9.73
CA ASP A 29 11.28 6.60 10.22
C ASP A 29 11.26 5.52 9.16
N ILE A 30 10.93 5.87 7.92
CA ILE A 30 10.89 4.92 6.81
C ILE A 30 12.32 4.43 6.52
N GLU A 31 13.28 5.36 6.45
CA GLU A 31 14.68 5.00 6.23
C GLU A 31 15.21 4.04 7.29
N GLY A 32 14.84 4.26 8.54
CA GLY A 32 15.23 3.37 9.63
C GLY A 32 14.69 1.96 9.48
N VAL A 33 13.44 1.83 9.06
CA VAL A 33 12.84 0.52 8.81
C VAL A 33 13.51 -0.17 7.63
N ILE A 34 13.80 0.57 6.57
CA ILE A 34 14.47 0.02 5.39
C ILE A 34 15.87 -0.48 5.76
N ALA A 35 16.61 0.31 6.53
CA ALA A 35 17.94 -0.11 7.00
C ALA A 35 17.87 -1.37 7.85
N ALA A 36 16.90 -1.44 8.76
CA ALA A 36 16.73 -2.60 9.62
C ALA A 36 16.24 -3.83 8.86
N ALA A 37 15.58 -3.64 7.73
CA ALA A 37 15.08 -4.74 6.90
C ALA A 37 16.20 -5.51 6.20
N ASN A 38 17.39 -4.92 6.09
CA ASN A 38 18.58 -5.59 5.60
C ASN A 38 18.37 -6.25 4.23
N GLY A 39 17.91 -5.47 3.26
CA GLY A 39 17.68 -5.94 1.90
C GLY A 39 16.32 -6.58 1.65
N LYS A 40 15.49 -6.72 2.66
CA LYS A 40 14.13 -7.24 2.50
C LYS A 40 13.23 -6.18 1.88
N THR A 41 12.20 -6.62 1.17
CA THR A 41 11.20 -5.72 0.60
C THR A 41 10.45 -5.00 1.73
N VAL A 42 10.40 -3.68 1.66
CA VAL A 42 9.64 -2.87 2.60
C VAL A 42 8.46 -2.23 1.87
N LYS A 43 7.28 -2.42 2.41
CA LYS A 43 6.05 -1.78 1.94
C LYS A 43 5.64 -0.72 2.94
N VAL A 44 5.42 0.47 2.47
CA VAL A 44 4.97 1.59 3.32
C VAL A 44 3.47 1.73 3.17
N ILE A 45 2.75 1.45 4.25
CA ILE A 45 1.29 1.60 4.30
C ILE A 45 1.00 3.06 4.64
N ILE A 46 0.33 3.77 3.75
CA ILE A 46 0.03 5.18 3.99
C ILE A 46 -1.31 5.40 4.67
N GLU A 47 -2.18 4.39 4.70
CA GLU A 47 -3.51 4.43 5.32
C GLU A 47 -4.37 5.54 4.70
N THR A 48 -4.72 5.35 3.44
CA THR A 48 -5.38 6.37 2.63
C THR A 48 -6.66 6.93 3.23
N VAL A 49 -7.40 6.11 3.96
CA VAL A 49 -8.67 6.53 4.55
C VAL A 49 -8.51 7.66 5.57
N LEU A 50 -7.33 7.80 6.15
CA LEU A 50 -7.04 8.81 7.17
C LEU A 50 -6.39 10.08 6.61
N LEU A 51 -6.10 10.11 5.30
CA LEU A 51 -5.29 11.17 4.69
C LEU A 51 -6.11 12.02 3.73
N THR A 52 -5.73 13.30 3.64
CA THR A 52 -6.20 14.20 2.58
C THR A 52 -5.47 13.87 1.28
N TYR A 53 -5.93 14.47 0.18
CA TYR A 53 -5.29 14.32 -1.12
C TYR A 53 -3.81 14.68 -1.06
N GLU A 54 -3.48 15.86 -0.52
CA GLU A 54 -2.10 16.33 -0.43
C GLU A 54 -1.25 15.44 0.47
N GLU A 55 -1.85 14.92 1.55
CA GLU A 55 -1.15 14.02 2.45
C GLU A 55 -0.81 12.69 1.79
N LYS A 56 -1.73 12.18 0.95
CA LYS A 56 -1.47 10.96 0.19
C LYS A 56 -0.30 11.13 -0.76
N VAL A 57 -0.27 12.25 -1.49
CA VAL A 57 0.83 12.55 -2.41
C VAL A 57 2.14 12.67 -1.64
N LYS A 58 2.13 13.43 -0.56
CA LYS A 58 3.35 13.62 0.24
C LYS A 58 3.85 12.31 0.84
N ALA A 59 2.95 11.48 1.34
CA ALA A 59 3.32 10.17 1.89
C ALA A 59 4.03 9.31 0.84
N CYS A 60 3.50 9.27 -0.38
CA CYS A 60 4.12 8.52 -1.47
C CYS A 60 5.49 9.08 -1.84
N GLU A 61 5.61 10.41 -1.89
CA GLU A 61 6.89 11.06 -2.20
C GLU A 61 7.95 10.75 -1.13
N LEU A 62 7.56 10.78 0.14
CA LEU A 62 8.49 10.48 1.24
C LEU A 62 8.91 9.02 1.24
N ALA A 63 7.98 8.11 0.95
CA ALA A 63 8.29 6.69 0.84
C ALA A 63 9.30 6.44 -0.29
N GLU A 64 9.12 7.10 -1.42
CA GLU A 64 10.04 6.98 -2.54
C GLU A 64 11.42 7.52 -2.18
N LYS A 65 11.49 8.70 -1.57
CA LYS A 65 12.77 9.31 -1.16
C LYS A 65 13.50 8.45 -0.15
N ALA A 66 12.76 7.77 0.73
CA ALA A 66 13.36 6.92 1.75
C ALA A 66 13.86 5.59 1.20
N GLY A 67 13.50 5.23 -0.03
CA GLY A 67 13.98 4.00 -0.66
C GLY A 67 13.04 2.81 -0.54
N ALA A 68 11.77 3.02 -0.22
CA ALA A 68 10.80 1.93 -0.17
C ALA A 68 10.60 1.32 -1.57
N THR A 69 10.17 0.07 -1.60
CA THR A 69 9.88 -0.62 -2.86
C THR A 69 8.40 -0.58 -3.20
N PHE A 70 7.54 -0.48 -2.20
CA PHE A 70 6.09 -0.43 -2.39
C PHE A 70 5.49 0.69 -1.56
N VAL A 71 4.40 1.25 -2.07
CA VAL A 71 3.42 1.97 -1.26
C VAL A 71 2.14 1.15 -1.24
N LYS A 72 1.52 1.07 -0.08
CA LYS A 72 0.32 0.25 0.14
C LYS A 72 -0.78 1.12 0.70
N THR A 73 -2.01 0.89 0.26
CA THR A 73 -3.13 1.75 0.62
C THR A 73 -3.52 1.67 2.08
N SER A 74 -3.64 0.48 2.64
CA SER A 74 -4.41 0.29 3.89
C SER A 74 -3.91 -0.89 4.69
N THR A 75 -4.08 -0.78 6.02
CA THR A 75 -3.85 -1.91 6.94
C THR A 75 -5.03 -2.88 6.95
N GLY A 76 -6.23 -2.37 6.69
CA GLY A 76 -7.47 -3.10 6.89
C GLY A 76 -8.14 -2.85 8.24
N PHE A 77 -7.47 -2.11 9.13
CA PHE A 77 -7.97 -1.89 10.50
C PHE A 77 -8.54 -0.50 10.74
N ALA A 78 -8.33 0.44 9.82
CA ALA A 78 -8.74 1.83 10.01
C ALA A 78 -10.14 2.13 9.45
N GLY A 79 -10.90 1.11 9.09
CA GLY A 79 -12.28 1.26 8.65
C GLY A 79 -12.46 1.52 7.16
N GLY A 80 -11.40 1.50 6.38
CA GLY A 80 -11.48 1.67 4.93
C GLY A 80 -10.45 0.82 4.21
N GLY A 81 -10.62 0.69 2.92
CA GLY A 81 -9.73 -0.08 2.06
C GLY A 81 -9.36 0.70 0.81
N ALA A 82 -8.74 0.01 -0.13
CA ALA A 82 -8.32 0.61 -1.38
C ALA A 82 -9.51 1.09 -2.20
N THR A 83 -9.31 2.19 -2.89
CA THR A 83 -10.22 2.66 -3.94
C THR A 83 -9.43 2.83 -5.22
N PRO A 84 -10.07 2.68 -6.39
CA PRO A 84 -9.36 2.93 -7.66
C PRO A 84 -8.77 4.33 -7.74
N GLU A 85 -9.46 5.32 -7.20
CA GLU A 85 -9.01 6.72 -7.19
C GLU A 85 -7.71 6.87 -6.40
N ASP A 86 -7.64 6.27 -5.23
CA ASP A 86 -6.43 6.32 -4.39
C ASP A 86 -5.28 5.57 -5.04
N VAL A 87 -5.55 4.39 -5.60
CA VAL A 87 -4.53 3.61 -6.31
C VAL A 87 -3.96 4.41 -7.48
N LYS A 88 -4.84 5.05 -8.26
CA LYS A 88 -4.40 5.86 -9.38
C LYS A 88 -3.55 7.04 -8.92
N LEU A 89 -3.95 7.72 -7.87
CA LEU A 89 -3.20 8.83 -7.30
C LEU A 89 -1.81 8.38 -6.87
N MET A 90 -1.73 7.26 -6.16
CA MET A 90 -0.46 6.71 -5.71
C MET A 90 0.42 6.32 -6.89
N LYS A 91 -0.15 5.66 -7.89
CA LYS A 91 0.58 5.25 -9.08
C LYS A 91 1.08 6.46 -9.89
N ASP A 92 0.25 7.47 -10.04
CA ASP A 92 0.65 8.69 -10.74
C ASP A 92 1.79 9.39 -10.00
N THR A 93 1.81 9.32 -8.68
CA THR A 93 2.85 9.96 -7.86
C THR A 93 4.18 9.21 -7.95
N VAL A 94 4.16 7.88 -7.84
CA VAL A 94 5.40 7.09 -7.80
C VAL A 94 5.84 6.57 -9.16
N GLY A 95 4.97 6.63 -10.17
CA GLY A 95 5.31 6.17 -11.51
C GLY A 95 5.70 4.71 -11.50
N ASN A 96 6.78 4.40 -12.22
CA ASN A 96 7.34 3.04 -12.24
C ASN A 96 8.51 2.86 -11.25
N ARG A 97 8.74 3.86 -10.40
CA ARG A 97 9.83 3.83 -9.43
C ARG A 97 9.49 2.98 -8.21
N LEU A 98 8.21 2.92 -7.85
CA LEU A 98 7.71 2.04 -6.80
C LEU A 98 6.53 1.25 -7.33
N GLU A 99 6.23 0.13 -6.69
CA GLU A 99 5.02 -0.62 -6.94
C GLU A 99 3.91 -0.16 -5.99
N VAL A 100 2.68 -0.34 -6.40
CA VAL A 100 1.51 0.04 -5.60
C VAL A 100 0.72 -1.21 -5.23
N LYS A 101 0.47 -1.39 -3.94
CA LYS A 101 -0.36 -2.48 -3.44
C LYS A 101 -1.70 -1.94 -2.98
N ALA A 102 -2.77 -2.46 -3.57
CA ALA A 102 -4.14 -2.19 -3.13
C ALA A 102 -4.53 -3.24 -2.09
N SER A 103 -4.96 -2.80 -0.90
CA SER A 103 -5.36 -3.70 0.17
C SER A 103 -6.70 -3.31 0.74
N GLY A 104 -7.57 -4.30 0.92
CA GLY A 104 -8.95 -4.08 1.31
C GLY A 104 -9.78 -3.54 0.16
N GLY A 105 -11.08 -3.53 0.34
CA GLY A 105 -12.00 -2.97 -0.66
C GLY A 105 -12.21 -3.81 -1.91
N VAL A 106 -11.52 -4.94 -2.04
CA VAL A 106 -11.63 -5.82 -3.20
C VAL A 106 -12.46 -7.03 -2.82
N ARG A 107 -13.68 -7.13 -3.36
CA ARG A 107 -14.65 -8.18 -3.01
C ARG A 107 -15.20 -8.91 -4.21
N SER A 108 -14.81 -8.51 -5.42
CA SER A 108 -15.29 -9.11 -6.64
C SER A 108 -14.22 -9.04 -7.71
N LEU A 109 -14.42 -9.80 -8.78
CA LEU A 109 -13.52 -9.71 -9.94
C LEU A 109 -13.54 -8.32 -10.55
N GLU A 110 -14.71 -7.67 -10.57
CA GLU A 110 -14.83 -6.30 -11.07
C GLU A 110 -13.96 -5.33 -10.24
N ASP A 111 -14.01 -5.44 -8.92
CA ASP A 111 -13.16 -4.61 -8.05
C ASP A 111 -11.68 -4.87 -8.33
N PHE A 112 -11.32 -6.13 -8.47
CA PHE A 112 -9.94 -6.55 -8.78
C PHE A 112 -9.47 -5.89 -10.08
N GLU A 113 -10.27 -5.98 -11.13
CA GLU A 113 -9.93 -5.40 -12.43
C GLU A 113 -9.78 -3.89 -12.36
N LYS A 114 -10.65 -3.21 -11.63
CA LYS A 114 -10.56 -1.76 -11.44
C LYS A 114 -9.27 -1.35 -10.76
N MET A 115 -8.80 -2.13 -9.79
CA MET A 115 -7.53 -1.84 -9.12
C MET A 115 -6.34 -2.02 -10.06
N ILE A 116 -6.36 -3.07 -10.89
CA ILE A 116 -5.32 -3.29 -11.88
C ILE A 116 -5.31 -2.15 -12.90
N GLU A 117 -6.47 -1.76 -13.40
CA GLU A 117 -6.57 -0.63 -14.35
C GLU A 117 -6.06 0.67 -13.74
N ALA A 118 -6.29 0.87 -12.45
CA ALA A 118 -5.80 2.06 -11.74
C ALA A 118 -4.29 2.06 -11.54
N GLY A 119 -3.63 0.91 -11.70
CA GLY A 119 -2.17 0.82 -11.62
C GLY A 119 -1.63 -0.04 -10.48
N ALA A 120 -2.48 -0.75 -9.76
CA ALA A 120 -2.00 -1.66 -8.72
C ALA A 120 -1.23 -2.82 -9.34
N THR A 121 -0.07 -3.13 -8.79
CA THR A 121 0.74 -4.27 -9.23
C THR A 121 0.59 -5.46 -8.28
N ARG A 122 0.05 -5.20 -7.08
CA ARG A 122 -0.28 -6.22 -6.09
C ARG A 122 -1.63 -5.90 -5.48
N ILE A 123 -2.41 -6.93 -5.21
CA ILE A 123 -3.72 -6.77 -4.58
C ILE A 123 -3.81 -7.75 -3.42
N GLY A 124 -4.12 -7.21 -2.24
CA GLY A 124 -4.39 -7.99 -1.05
C GLY A 124 -5.85 -7.87 -0.69
N ALA A 125 -6.55 -8.99 -0.65
CA ALA A 125 -7.96 -9.04 -0.27
C ALA A 125 -8.25 -10.37 0.38
N SER A 126 -9.21 -10.40 1.28
CA SER A 126 -9.63 -11.65 1.93
C SER A 126 -10.20 -12.64 0.94
N ALA A 127 -10.78 -12.14 -0.16
CA ALA A 127 -11.37 -12.97 -1.22
C ALA A 127 -10.39 -13.24 -2.37
N GLY A 128 -9.14 -12.77 -2.27
CA GLY A 128 -8.22 -12.75 -3.39
C GLY A 128 -7.97 -14.11 -4.03
N VAL A 129 -7.73 -15.12 -3.23
CA VAL A 129 -7.45 -16.46 -3.73
C VAL A 129 -8.65 -17.02 -4.48
N GLN A 130 -9.83 -16.85 -3.94
CA GLN A 130 -11.05 -17.35 -4.55
C GLN A 130 -11.41 -16.60 -5.83
N ILE A 131 -11.12 -15.31 -5.90
CA ILE A 131 -11.32 -14.52 -7.10
C ILE A 131 -10.43 -15.03 -8.22
N ILE A 132 -9.17 -15.37 -7.91
CA ILE A 132 -8.21 -15.82 -8.90
C ILE A 132 -8.48 -17.27 -9.34
N GLU A 133 -8.72 -18.16 -8.38
CA GLU A 133 -8.89 -19.60 -8.66
C GLU A 133 -10.25 -19.92 -9.24
N GLY A 134 -11.27 -19.26 -8.77
CA GLY A 134 -12.62 -19.49 -9.20
C GLY A 134 -13.24 -18.18 -9.60
N LEU A 135 -13.04 -17.79 -10.85
CA LEU A 135 -13.70 -16.60 -11.37
C LEU A 135 -15.21 -16.67 -11.17
N ASP A 136 -15.70 -17.87 -10.99
CA ASP A 136 -17.07 -18.19 -10.69
C ASP A 136 -17.27 -18.45 -9.20
N SER A 137 -16.27 -18.26 -8.40
CA SER A 137 -16.39 -18.41 -6.97
C SER A 137 -17.40 -17.41 -6.43
N ASN A 138 -18.51 -17.91 -5.96
CA ASN A 138 -19.51 -17.12 -5.28
C ASN A 138 -19.04 -16.86 -3.86
N SER A 139 -17.92 -16.22 -3.76
CA SER A 139 -17.33 -16.01 -2.49
C SER A 139 -18.27 -15.25 -1.56
N ASP A 140 -18.45 -15.75 -0.38
CA ASP A 140 -19.29 -15.15 0.65
C ASP A 140 -18.54 -14.08 1.43
N TYR A 141 -17.61 -13.46 0.82
CA TYR A 141 -16.84 -12.37 1.44
C TYR A 141 -17.56 -11.07 1.47
#